data_f8ed20b8a38830071104f88f833b85c3
#
_entry.id   f8ed20b8a38830071104f88f833b85c3
#
_cell.length_a   1.000
_cell.length_b   1.000
_cell.length_c   1.000
_cell.angle_alpha   90.00
_cell.angle_beta   90.00
_cell.angle_gamma   90.00
#
_symmetry.space_group_name_H-M   'P 1'
#
loop_
_entity.id
_entity.type
_entity.pdbx_description
1 polymer ?
#
loop_
_entity_poly.entity_id
_entity_poly.type
_entity_poly.pdbx_seq_one_letter_code
_entity_poly.pdbx_strand_id
1 'polypeptide(L)'
;MTKRNKIIYWISTIWLALGMLATGTLQLFKAKAEGAVAPPGVYGITHLGYPVYFLTILGVWKILGVAALLIPKFPLLKEWAYAGFFFVMSGAVFSHIAAHDPMKELFPGLLLLALTVISWYFRPAARKLIPADQYTQTQEQNGSPASGRQASRLASPQVQG
;
A
#
# COMPACT_ATOMS: atom_id res chain seq x y z
N MET A 1 -17.91 1.31 -7.10
CA MET A 1 -16.65 1.01 -7.83
C MET A 1 -16.96 0.14 -9.04
N THR A 2 -16.51 0.51 -10.25
CA THR A 2 -16.75 -0.27 -11.47
C THR A 2 -15.95 -1.59 -11.45
N LYS A 3 -16.46 -2.62 -12.15
CA LYS A 3 -15.74 -3.91 -12.29
C LYS A 3 -14.32 -3.69 -12.82
N ARG A 4 -14.15 -2.78 -13.79
CA ARG A 4 -12.86 -2.39 -14.36
C ARG A 4 -11.86 -1.91 -13.31
N ASN A 5 -12.25 -0.99 -12.43
CA ASN A 5 -11.36 -0.45 -11.40
C ASN A 5 -10.91 -1.53 -10.40
N LYS A 6 -11.78 -2.49 -10.08
CA LYS A 6 -11.44 -3.63 -9.22
C LYS A 6 -10.42 -4.56 -9.88
N ILE A 7 -10.53 -4.78 -11.18
CA ILE A 7 -9.57 -5.59 -11.95
C ILE A 7 -8.20 -4.89 -11.99
N ILE A 8 -8.15 -3.59 -12.32
CA ILE A 8 -6.91 -2.81 -12.35
C ILE A 8 -6.22 -2.86 -10.99
N TYR A 9 -6.97 -2.64 -9.91
CA TYR A 9 -6.45 -2.73 -8.55
C TYR A 9 -5.79 -4.08 -8.26
N TRP A 10 -6.49 -5.19 -8.52
CA TRP A 10 -5.96 -6.51 -8.21
C TRP A 10 -4.75 -6.88 -9.07
N ILE A 11 -4.77 -6.57 -10.37
CA ILE A 11 -3.63 -6.81 -11.26
C ILE A 11 -2.41 -6.02 -10.75
N SER A 12 -2.55 -4.70 -10.55
CA SER A 12 -1.44 -3.87 -10.09
C SER A 12 -0.94 -4.27 -8.70
N THR A 13 -1.83 -4.67 -7.78
CA THR A 13 -1.46 -5.11 -6.43
C THR A 13 -0.70 -6.43 -6.45
N ILE A 14 -1.14 -7.40 -7.27
CA ILE A 14 -0.46 -8.70 -7.39
C ILE A 14 0.94 -8.51 -7.99
N TRP A 15 1.06 -7.76 -9.08
CA TRP A 15 2.35 -7.47 -9.71
C TRP A 15 3.28 -6.70 -8.76
N LEU A 16 2.75 -5.72 -8.04
CA LEU A 16 3.50 -4.99 -7.00
C LEU A 16 4.00 -5.95 -5.91
N ALA A 17 3.11 -6.79 -5.37
CA ALA A 17 3.46 -7.75 -4.32
C ALA A 17 4.53 -8.74 -4.79
N LEU A 18 4.38 -9.30 -5.99
CA LEU A 18 5.38 -10.20 -6.58
C LEU A 18 6.73 -9.52 -6.78
N GLY A 19 6.75 -8.31 -7.34
CA GLY A 19 7.98 -7.54 -7.54
C GLY A 19 8.66 -7.16 -6.23
N MET A 20 7.89 -6.74 -5.21
CA MET A 20 8.43 -6.43 -3.89
C MET A 20 8.96 -7.68 -3.16
N LEU A 21 8.27 -8.81 -3.25
CA LEU A 21 8.75 -10.08 -2.68
C LEU A 21 10.02 -10.55 -3.40
N ALA A 22 10.03 -10.56 -4.72
CA ALA A 22 11.18 -10.98 -5.50
C ALA A 22 12.41 -10.12 -5.21
N THR A 23 12.26 -8.78 -5.25
CA THR A 23 13.38 -7.87 -4.95
C THR A 23 13.76 -7.91 -3.47
N GLY A 24 12.80 -8.05 -2.54
CA GLY A 24 13.05 -8.13 -1.10
C GLY A 24 13.82 -9.39 -0.73
N THR A 25 13.42 -10.56 -1.22
CA THR A 25 14.14 -11.83 -1.00
C THR A 25 15.52 -11.79 -1.62
N LEU A 26 15.66 -11.28 -2.85
CA LEU A 26 16.95 -11.13 -3.51
C LEU A 26 17.90 -10.23 -2.71
N GLN A 27 17.39 -9.15 -2.10
CA GLN A 27 18.17 -8.26 -1.24
C GLN A 27 18.66 -8.99 0.03
N LEU A 28 17.85 -9.83 0.65
CA LEU A 28 18.26 -10.63 1.81
C LEU A 28 19.35 -11.66 1.45
N PHE A 29 19.23 -12.31 0.28
CA PHE A 29 20.26 -13.23 -0.20
C PHE A 29 21.56 -12.50 -0.54
N LYS A 30 21.48 -11.35 -1.22
CA LYS A 30 22.67 -10.53 -1.53
C LYS A 30 23.36 -10.01 -0.28
N ALA A 31 22.63 -9.58 0.74
CA ALA A 31 23.20 -9.16 2.02
C ALA A 31 24.02 -10.27 2.70
N LYS A 32 23.63 -11.54 2.51
CA LYS A 32 24.40 -12.70 2.98
C LYS A 32 25.62 -13.01 2.11
N ALA A 33 25.51 -12.78 0.80
CA ALA A 33 26.57 -13.10 -0.16
C ALA A 33 27.66 -12.04 -0.25
N GLU A 34 27.35 -10.76 0.04
CA GLU A 34 28.33 -9.65 0.00
C GLU A 34 29.33 -9.65 1.19
N GLY A 35 29.17 -10.56 2.14
CA GLY A 35 30.29 -10.98 3.01
C GLY A 35 31.38 -11.77 2.25
N ALA A 36 31.10 -12.23 1.02
CA ALA A 36 32.03 -12.81 0.07
C ALA A 36 32.04 -11.90 -1.18
N VAL A 37 33.22 -11.55 -1.67
CA VAL A 37 33.49 -10.65 -2.81
C VAL A 37 32.40 -10.68 -3.91
N ALA A 38 31.74 -9.53 -4.15
CA ALA A 38 30.72 -9.40 -5.19
C ALA A 38 31.29 -9.73 -6.58
N PRO A 39 30.58 -10.54 -7.41
CA PRO A 39 31.02 -10.81 -8.77
C PRO A 39 31.14 -9.52 -9.60
N PRO A 40 32.13 -9.41 -10.52
CA PRO A 40 32.25 -8.27 -11.41
C PRO A 40 30.99 -8.05 -12.24
N GLY A 41 30.46 -6.82 -12.28
CA GLY A 41 29.27 -6.44 -13.06
C GLY A 41 27.93 -6.53 -12.33
N VAL A 42 27.92 -6.90 -11.06
CA VAL A 42 26.76 -6.72 -10.19
C VAL A 42 26.92 -5.39 -9.46
N TYR A 43 26.16 -4.37 -9.89
CA TYR A 43 26.08 -3.11 -9.15
C TYR A 43 25.46 -3.38 -7.79
N GLY A 44 26.31 -3.56 -6.78
CA GLY A 44 25.89 -3.75 -5.40
C GLY A 44 25.38 -2.43 -4.81
N ILE A 45 24.67 -2.52 -3.68
CA ILE A 45 24.19 -1.32 -2.97
C ILE A 45 25.32 -0.39 -2.56
N THR A 46 26.53 -0.93 -2.39
CA THR A 46 27.78 -0.20 -2.12
C THR A 46 28.18 0.74 -3.26
N HIS A 47 27.85 0.41 -4.53
CA HIS A 47 28.00 1.31 -5.66
C HIS A 47 27.19 2.61 -5.50
N LEU A 48 26.02 2.53 -4.88
CA LEU A 48 25.16 3.66 -4.57
C LEU A 48 25.58 4.40 -3.27
N GLY A 49 26.69 4.00 -2.64
CA GLY A 49 27.20 4.59 -1.41
C GLY A 49 26.54 4.12 -0.12
N TYR A 50 25.66 3.10 -0.17
CA TYR A 50 25.00 2.57 1.01
C TYR A 50 25.75 1.37 1.61
N PRO A 51 25.72 1.19 2.93
CA PRO A 51 26.30 0.02 3.57
C PRO A 51 25.48 -1.25 3.31
N VAL A 52 26.14 -2.42 3.31
CA VAL A 52 25.54 -3.73 2.98
C VAL A 52 24.33 -4.07 3.88
N TYR A 53 24.39 -3.73 5.17
CA TYR A 53 23.29 -4.00 6.09
C TYR A 53 21.97 -3.34 5.66
N PHE A 54 22.02 -2.29 4.86
CA PHE A 54 20.85 -1.59 4.35
C PHE A 54 19.99 -2.49 3.45
N LEU A 55 20.60 -3.44 2.72
CA LEU A 55 19.87 -4.47 1.96
C LEU A 55 18.99 -5.33 2.88
N THR A 56 19.50 -5.69 4.06
CA THR A 56 18.71 -6.47 5.02
C THR A 56 17.49 -5.69 5.48
N ILE A 57 17.67 -4.42 5.85
CA ILE A 57 16.59 -3.54 6.27
C ILE A 57 15.53 -3.42 5.15
N LEU A 58 15.96 -3.09 3.92
CA LEU A 58 15.06 -2.94 2.78
C LEU A 58 14.32 -4.25 2.45
N GLY A 59 15.03 -5.39 2.47
CA GLY A 59 14.43 -6.70 2.21
C GLY A 59 13.35 -7.06 3.22
N VAL A 60 13.63 -6.92 4.51
CA VAL A 60 12.66 -7.15 5.59
C VAL A 60 11.44 -6.23 5.45
N TRP A 61 11.66 -4.91 5.29
CA TRP A 61 10.57 -3.95 5.16
C TRP A 61 9.70 -4.19 3.93
N LYS A 62 10.27 -4.61 2.80
CA LYS A 62 9.49 -4.98 1.60
C LYS A 62 8.57 -6.17 1.87
N ILE A 63 9.08 -7.22 2.51
CA ILE A 63 8.29 -8.42 2.84
C ILE A 63 7.17 -8.07 3.83
N LEU A 64 7.47 -7.32 4.90
CA LEU A 64 6.48 -6.86 5.86
C LEU A 64 5.44 -5.94 5.21
N GLY A 65 5.86 -5.06 4.30
CA GLY A 65 4.98 -4.18 3.55
C GLY A 65 4.00 -4.96 2.66
N VAL A 66 4.46 -6.03 2.00
CA VAL A 66 3.56 -6.92 1.23
C VAL A 66 2.58 -7.63 2.14
N ALA A 67 3.02 -8.15 3.29
CA ALA A 67 2.13 -8.76 4.27
C ALA A 67 1.06 -7.75 4.73
N ALA A 68 1.46 -6.52 5.09
CA ALA A 68 0.55 -5.44 5.48
C ALA A 68 -0.47 -5.09 4.36
N LEU A 69 -0.02 -5.09 3.10
CA LEU A 69 -0.87 -4.79 1.95
C LEU A 69 -1.94 -5.87 1.73
N LEU A 70 -1.58 -7.13 1.93
CA LEU A 70 -2.48 -8.28 1.68
C LEU A 70 -3.45 -8.54 2.84
N ILE A 71 -3.06 -8.29 4.09
CA ILE A 71 -3.91 -8.50 5.28
C ILE A 71 -5.22 -7.70 5.13
N PRO A 72 -6.41 -8.31 5.31
CA PRO A 72 -7.69 -7.60 5.34
C PRO A 72 -7.83 -6.75 6.62
N LYS A 73 -8.77 -5.80 6.63
CA LYS A 73 -9.26 -5.06 7.81
C LYS A 73 -8.34 -3.98 8.44
N PHE A 74 -7.11 -3.78 7.98
CA PHE A 74 -6.20 -2.76 8.53
C PHE A 74 -5.90 -1.65 7.51
N PRO A 75 -6.82 -0.68 7.28
CA PRO A 75 -6.65 0.34 6.25
C PRO A 75 -5.45 1.27 6.55
N LEU A 76 -5.21 1.64 7.81
CA LEU A 76 -4.08 2.48 8.20
C LEU A 76 -2.73 1.81 7.89
N LEU A 77 -2.60 0.51 8.20
CA LEU A 77 -1.39 -0.24 7.92
C LEU A 77 -1.10 -0.33 6.41
N LYS A 78 -2.17 -0.38 5.58
CA LYS A 78 -2.03 -0.33 4.12
C LYS A 78 -1.54 1.03 3.62
N GLU A 79 -2.01 2.14 4.20
CA GLU A 79 -1.50 3.47 3.87
C GLU A 79 0.01 3.56 4.17
N TRP A 80 0.43 3.08 5.32
CA TRP A 80 1.86 3.05 5.68
C TRP A 80 2.68 2.17 4.73
N ALA A 81 2.15 1.00 4.34
CA ALA A 81 2.82 0.12 3.38
C ALA A 81 2.97 0.79 2.00
N TYR A 82 1.92 1.44 1.49
CA TYR A 82 2.00 2.20 0.22
C TYR A 82 2.96 3.37 0.31
N ALA A 83 2.93 4.15 1.40
CA ALA A 83 3.86 5.25 1.61
C ALA A 83 5.31 4.74 1.68
N GLY A 84 5.55 3.65 2.42
CA GLY A 84 6.86 3.01 2.50
C GLY A 84 7.37 2.55 1.13
N PHE A 85 6.54 1.89 0.34
CA PHE A 85 6.89 1.46 -1.02
C PHE A 85 7.17 2.66 -1.94
N PHE A 86 6.35 3.70 -1.86
CA PHE A 86 6.57 4.93 -2.63
C PHE A 86 7.92 5.55 -2.33
N PHE A 87 8.25 5.76 -1.05
CA PHE A 87 9.52 6.39 -0.66
C PHE A 87 10.73 5.50 -0.97
N VAL A 88 10.64 4.20 -0.74
CA VAL A 88 11.73 3.27 -1.06
C VAL A 88 11.98 3.22 -2.57
N MET A 89 10.95 3.16 -3.40
CA MET A 89 11.12 3.09 -4.85
C MET A 89 11.55 4.42 -5.46
N SER A 90 11.00 5.54 -5.01
CA SER A 90 11.45 6.87 -5.45
C SER A 90 12.89 7.15 -5.02
N GLY A 91 13.26 6.77 -3.79
CA GLY A 91 14.63 6.85 -3.30
C GLY A 91 15.60 6.00 -4.11
N ALA A 92 15.21 4.77 -4.48
CA ALA A 92 16.03 3.91 -5.33
C ALA A 92 16.24 4.52 -6.72
N VAL A 93 15.18 5.03 -7.36
CA VAL A 93 15.28 5.72 -8.66
C VAL A 93 16.21 6.93 -8.56
N PHE A 94 16.04 7.76 -7.52
CA PHE A 94 16.90 8.92 -7.30
C PHE A 94 18.38 8.52 -7.10
N SER A 95 18.64 7.46 -6.34
CA SER A 95 20.00 6.97 -6.08
C SER A 95 20.68 6.50 -7.37
N HIS A 96 19.98 5.77 -8.24
CA HIS A 96 20.51 5.36 -9.55
C HIS A 96 20.76 6.55 -10.49
N ILE A 97 19.90 7.59 -10.46
CA ILE A 97 20.12 8.83 -11.20
C ILE A 97 21.38 9.55 -10.69
N ALA A 98 21.53 9.67 -9.38
CA ALA A 98 22.68 10.33 -8.75
C ALA A 98 24.00 9.58 -9.03
N ALA A 99 23.95 8.26 -9.15
CA ALA A 99 25.07 7.42 -9.52
C ALA A 99 25.38 7.40 -11.04
N HIS A 100 24.56 8.11 -11.84
CA HIS A 100 24.66 8.13 -13.32
C HIS A 100 24.53 6.73 -13.94
N ASP A 101 23.74 5.87 -13.33
CA ASP A 101 23.49 4.52 -13.79
C ASP A 101 22.70 4.49 -15.11
N PRO A 102 22.90 3.48 -15.96
CA PRO A 102 22.17 3.35 -17.20
C PRO A 102 20.68 3.12 -16.94
N MET A 103 19.81 3.55 -17.86
CA MET A 103 18.34 3.51 -17.76
C MET A 103 17.80 2.13 -17.40
N LYS A 104 18.47 1.05 -17.79
CA LYS A 104 18.08 -0.32 -17.45
C LYS A 104 18.02 -0.60 -15.94
N GLU A 105 18.86 0.09 -15.14
CA GLU A 105 18.88 -0.06 -13.68
C GLU A 105 17.75 0.74 -13.00
N LEU A 106 17.28 1.82 -13.64
CA LEU A 106 16.16 2.63 -13.14
C LEU A 106 14.82 1.96 -13.40
N PHE A 107 14.71 1.17 -14.49
CA PHE A 107 13.44 0.62 -14.96
C PHE A 107 12.68 -0.21 -13.91
N PRO A 108 13.31 -1.14 -13.16
CA PRO A 108 12.60 -1.90 -12.13
C PRO A 108 12.03 -1.01 -11.02
N GLY A 109 12.77 0.00 -10.58
CA GLY A 109 12.33 0.98 -9.58
C GLY A 109 11.14 1.81 -10.08
N LEU A 110 11.22 2.33 -11.30
CA LEU A 110 10.14 3.09 -11.93
C LEU A 110 8.87 2.25 -12.12
N LEU A 111 9.01 1.00 -12.55
CA LEU A 111 7.88 0.09 -12.72
C LEU A 111 7.17 -0.16 -11.38
N LEU A 112 7.91 -0.49 -10.33
CA LEU A 112 7.34 -0.73 -9.01
C LEU A 112 6.74 0.54 -8.40
N LEU A 113 7.34 1.71 -8.65
CA LEU A 113 6.80 3.00 -8.25
C LEU A 113 5.45 3.26 -8.94
N ALA A 114 5.37 3.08 -10.25
CA ALA A 114 4.13 3.22 -11.01
C ALA A 114 3.04 2.25 -10.52
N LEU A 115 3.38 0.97 -10.31
CA LEU A 115 2.46 -0.03 -9.76
C LEU A 115 1.97 0.34 -8.36
N THR A 116 2.82 0.93 -7.52
CA THR A 116 2.47 1.42 -6.19
C THR A 116 1.40 2.50 -6.28
N VAL A 117 1.60 3.50 -7.14
CA VAL A 117 0.65 4.61 -7.34
C VAL A 117 -0.66 4.11 -7.95
N ILE A 118 -0.61 3.26 -8.97
CA ILE A 118 -1.80 2.71 -9.63
C ILE A 118 -2.61 1.86 -8.63
N SER A 119 -1.97 0.95 -7.90
CA SER A 119 -2.61 0.12 -6.90
C SER A 119 -3.26 0.96 -5.79
N TRP A 120 -2.56 1.98 -5.29
CA TRP A 120 -3.08 2.89 -4.29
C TRP A 120 -4.29 3.69 -4.80
N TYR A 121 -4.22 4.23 -6.01
CA TYR A 121 -5.28 5.05 -6.60
C TYR A 121 -6.58 4.25 -6.83
N PHE A 122 -6.47 3.04 -7.40
CA PHE A 122 -7.61 2.18 -7.71
C PHE A 122 -8.07 1.31 -6.54
N ARG A 123 -7.57 1.55 -5.33
CA ARG A 123 -7.92 0.78 -4.14
C ARG A 123 -9.42 0.86 -3.80
N PRO A 124 -10.09 -0.29 -3.50
CA PRO A 124 -11.49 -0.34 -3.08
C PRO A 124 -11.77 0.47 -1.82
N ALA A 125 -12.96 1.07 -1.73
CA ALA A 125 -13.39 1.86 -0.56
C ALA A 125 -13.27 1.08 0.76
N ALA A 126 -13.61 -0.21 0.77
CA ALA A 126 -13.45 -1.09 1.95
C ALA A 126 -11.99 -1.25 2.44
N ARG A 127 -11.00 -0.80 1.65
CA ARG A 127 -9.57 -0.82 1.98
C ARG A 127 -8.98 0.56 2.18
N LYS A 128 -9.80 1.62 2.11
CA LYS A 128 -9.42 3.01 2.37
C LYS A 128 -9.70 3.38 3.82
N LEU A 129 -8.98 4.35 4.34
CA LEU A 129 -9.36 5.03 5.58
C LEU A 129 -10.69 5.76 5.32
N ILE A 130 -11.65 5.60 6.22
CA ILE A 130 -12.89 6.37 6.20
C ILE A 130 -12.61 7.64 7.02
N PRO A 131 -12.81 8.84 6.47
CA PRO A 131 -12.68 10.08 7.21
C PRO A 131 -13.62 10.11 8.43
N ALA A 132 -13.17 10.72 9.53
CA ALA A 132 -13.90 10.74 10.79
C ALA A 132 -15.29 11.41 10.71
N ASP A 133 -15.43 12.39 9.82
CA ASP A 133 -16.69 13.10 9.51
C ASP A 133 -17.75 12.16 8.92
N GLN A 134 -17.38 11.17 8.13
CA GLN A 134 -18.33 10.17 7.63
C GLN A 134 -18.81 9.20 8.72
N TYR A 135 -17.97 8.89 9.71
CA TYR A 135 -18.40 8.11 10.88
C TYR A 135 -19.47 8.83 11.68
N THR A 136 -19.31 10.14 11.89
CA THR A 136 -20.28 10.96 12.63
C THR A 136 -21.62 11.02 11.93
N GLN A 137 -21.62 11.27 10.61
CA GLN A 137 -22.86 11.30 9.82
C GLN A 137 -23.59 9.96 9.78
N THR A 138 -22.85 8.85 9.69
CA THR A 138 -23.48 7.51 9.71
C THR A 138 -24.09 7.18 11.08
N GLN A 139 -23.48 7.64 12.17
CA GLN A 139 -24.01 7.49 13.52
C GLN A 139 -25.26 8.37 13.75
N GLU A 140 -25.26 9.60 13.24
CA GLU A 140 -26.43 10.47 13.30
C GLU A 140 -27.62 9.93 12.51
N GLN A 141 -27.38 9.36 11.32
CA GLN A 141 -28.42 8.71 10.52
C GLN A 141 -28.96 7.43 11.16
N ASN A 142 -28.10 6.63 11.79
CA ASN A 142 -28.52 5.40 12.48
C ASN A 142 -29.03 5.66 13.90
N GLY A 143 -28.63 6.76 14.53
CA GLY A 143 -29.02 7.17 15.87
C GLY A 143 -30.23 8.10 15.92
N SER A 144 -30.73 8.56 14.78
CA SER A 144 -32.00 9.29 14.72
C SER A 144 -33.14 8.32 15.01
N PRO A 145 -33.77 8.38 16.20
CA PRO A 145 -34.78 7.41 16.55
C PRO A 145 -35.98 7.60 15.63
N ALA A 146 -36.53 6.47 15.14
CA ALA A 146 -37.86 6.38 14.54
C ALA A 146 -38.98 6.81 15.54
N SER A 147 -38.63 7.55 16.57
CA SER A 147 -39.45 8.05 17.66
C SER A 147 -40.57 9.01 17.22
N GLY A 148 -40.36 9.70 16.08
CA GLY A 148 -41.38 10.64 15.58
C GLY A 148 -42.63 9.96 14.96
N ARG A 149 -42.51 8.75 14.44
CA ARG A 149 -43.63 8.03 13.81
C ARG A 149 -44.46 7.20 14.77
N GLN A 150 -43.92 6.81 15.90
CA GLN A 150 -44.67 6.05 16.91
C GLN A 150 -45.48 6.99 17.82
N ALA A 151 -45.00 8.17 18.15
CA ALA A 151 -45.72 9.15 18.97
C ALA A 151 -47.00 9.67 18.27
N SER A 152 -46.97 9.85 16.96
CA SER A 152 -48.14 10.31 16.21
C SER A 152 -49.23 9.21 16.03
N ARG A 153 -48.91 7.93 16.16
CA ARG A 153 -49.89 6.83 16.09
C ARG A 153 -50.60 6.59 17.41
N LEU A 154 -50.02 6.99 18.54
CA LEU A 154 -50.62 6.86 19.87
C LEU A 154 -51.45 8.07 20.28
N ALA A 155 -51.39 9.17 19.50
CA ALA A 155 -52.12 10.40 19.79
C ALA A 155 -53.46 10.53 19.02
N SER A 156 -53.95 9.48 18.34
CA SER A 156 -55.24 9.51 17.69
C SER A 156 -56.33 9.20 18.74
N PRO A 157 -57.24 10.15 19.09
CA PRO A 157 -58.32 9.88 20.01
C PRO A 157 -59.31 8.93 19.33
N GLN A 158 -59.61 7.83 20.01
CA GLN A 158 -60.75 6.95 19.67
C GLN A 158 -62.03 7.74 19.92
N VAL A 159 -62.63 8.24 18.86
CA VAL A 159 -64.00 8.75 18.91
C VAL A 159 -64.94 7.54 18.87
N GLN A 160 -65.45 7.17 20.04
CA GLN A 160 -66.56 6.29 20.13
C GLN A 160 -67.88 7.10 19.98
N GLY A 161 -68.63 6.85 18.96
CA GLY A 161 -70.03 7.25 18.81
C GLY A 161 -70.89 5.97 18.64
#